data_fedf670790530d4128e7916c3160c3b9
#
_entry.id   fedf670790530d4128e7916c3160c3b9
#
_cell.length_a   1.000
_cell.length_b   1.000
_cell.length_c   1.000
_cell.angle_alpha   90.00
_cell.angle_beta   90.00
_cell.angle_gamma   90.00
#
_symmetry.space_group_name_H-M   'P 1'
#
loop_
_entity.id
_entity.type
_entity.pdbx_description
1 polymer ?
#
loop_
_entity_poly.entity_id
_entity_poly.type
_entity_poly.pdbx_seq_one_letter_code
_entity_poly.pdbx_strand_id
1 'polypeptide(L)'
;MLLTTRILSENMAMSAEEYEESLSFLAKTAENRPQDEAKQLYREFIDTQTSFITNLYLEDEQGKLSESVKDVQIVSSQLLTQSSAKNSIYMEKDTDGKIYNVYKRVLKDGRKICLMIDAEKYYQKLISGIHIGTNGYIVVKDAEGTIIMHPKKEQWGIPVIAGRKKMYPDLDYSSLEKMIEDQKKRKEGISHYYSYWWTNEERPRVQKISAYSPVQIGDSFWVVSAVIDYDDLYEPIAEGFLKMVCIFVGILLAAGIAVVLFG
;
A
#
# COMPACT_ATOMS: atom_id res chain seq x y z
N MET A 1 -15.58 -0.12 3.15
CA MET A 1 -14.31 0.55 2.83
C MET A 1 -13.56 1.01 4.08
N LEU A 2 -14.11 1.88 4.95
CA LEU A 2 -13.36 2.37 6.11
C LEU A 2 -13.00 1.25 7.10
N LEU A 3 -13.91 0.33 7.40
CA LEU A 3 -13.60 -0.85 8.21
C LEU A 3 -12.51 -1.72 7.58
N THR A 4 -12.56 -1.90 6.27
CA THR A 4 -11.53 -2.65 5.52
C THR A 4 -10.15 -2.00 5.66
N THR A 5 -10.06 -0.67 5.50
CA THR A 5 -8.77 0.03 5.65
C THR A 5 -8.25 0.00 7.08
N ARG A 6 -9.13 0.01 8.09
CA ARG A 6 -8.74 -0.14 9.49
C ARG A 6 -8.15 -1.51 9.77
N ILE A 7 -8.81 -2.59 9.32
CA ILE A 7 -8.29 -3.96 9.47
C ILE A 7 -6.94 -4.13 8.74
N LEU A 8 -6.83 -3.59 7.51
CA LEU A 8 -5.57 -3.62 6.78
C LEU A 8 -4.47 -2.84 7.50
N SER A 9 -4.80 -1.67 8.06
CA SER A 9 -3.87 -0.84 8.83
C SER A 9 -3.33 -1.59 10.04
N GLU A 10 -4.18 -2.24 10.81
CA GLU A 10 -3.80 -3.04 11.98
C GLU A 10 -2.90 -4.21 11.57
N ASN A 11 -3.28 -4.98 10.54
CA ASN A 11 -2.47 -6.10 10.03
C ASN A 11 -1.09 -5.65 9.52
N MET A 12 -1.03 -4.52 8.82
CA MET A 12 0.23 -3.97 8.33
C MET A 12 1.12 -3.47 9.46
N ALA A 13 0.54 -2.83 10.48
CA ALA A 13 1.28 -2.35 11.65
C ALA A 13 1.87 -3.52 12.43
N MET A 14 1.10 -4.60 12.66
CA MET A 14 1.59 -5.83 13.29
C MET A 14 2.73 -6.48 12.49
N SER A 15 2.61 -6.56 11.17
CA SER A 15 3.69 -7.10 10.33
C SER A 15 4.95 -6.24 10.39
N ALA A 16 4.81 -4.93 10.39
CA ALA A 16 5.97 -4.02 10.49
C ALA A 16 6.69 -4.16 11.84
N GLU A 17 5.94 -4.28 12.93
CA GLU A 17 6.47 -4.52 14.27
C GLU A 17 7.23 -5.85 14.33
N GLU A 18 6.64 -6.93 13.82
CA GLU A 18 7.28 -8.25 13.72
C GLU A 18 8.61 -8.21 12.95
N TYR A 19 8.66 -7.48 11.82
CA TYR A 19 9.89 -7.32 11.05
C TYR A 19 10.94 -6.50 11.80
N GLU A 20 10.55 -5.46 12.51
CA GLU A 20 11.47 -4.65 13.32
C GLU A 20 12.00 -5.41 14.55
N GLU A 21 11.18 -6.22 15.20
CA GLU A 21 11.60 -7.11 16.30
C GLU A 21 12.58 -8.16 15.79
N SER A 22 12.28 -8.82 14.68
CA SER A 22 13.18 -9.77 14.01
C SER A 22 14.51 -9.12 13.68
N LEU A 23 14.48 -7.93 13.09
CA LEU A 23 15.68 -7.16 12.76
C LEU A 23 16.49 -6.78 14.00
N SER A 24 15.82 -6.43 15.11
CA SER A 24 16.46 -6.13 16.38
C SER A 24 17.17 -7.35 16.98
N PHE A 25 16.54 -8.52 16.91
CA PHE A 25 17.13 -9.78 17.34
C PHE A 25 18.37 -10.14 16.53
N LEU A 26 18.25 -10.07 15.18
CA LEU A 26 19.33 -10.36 14.25
C LEU A 26 20.51 -9.38 14.40
N ALA A 27 20.22 -8.10 14.67
CA ALA A 27 21.24 -7.09 14.94
C ALA A 27 22.05 -7.41 16.21
N LYS A 28 21.39 -7.81 17.29
CA LYS A 28 22.08 -8.24 18.53
C LYS A 28 22.97 -9.46 18.27
N THR A 29 22.56 -10.36 17.40
CA THR A 29 23.38 -11.51 16.99
C THR A 29 24.62 -11.04 16.24
N ALA A 30 24.49 -10.10 15.27
CA ALA A 30 25.61 -9.53 14.54
C ALA A 30 26.63 -8.83 15.43
N GLU A 31 26.16 -8.19 16.51
CA GLU A 31 27.00 -7.42 17.43
C GLU A 31 27.72 -8.28 18.49
N ASN A 32 27.19 -9.45 18.83
CA ASN A 32 27.63 -10.22 20.00
C ASN A 32 28.19 -11.62 19.68
N ARG A 33 28.22 -12.03 18.39
CA ARG A 33 28.70 -13.34 17.98
C ARG A 33 29.82 -13.23 16.95
N PRO A 34 30.72 -14.22 16.87
CA PRO A 34 31.64 -14.35 15.75
C PRO A 34 30.88 -14.39 14.40
N GLN A 35 31.50 -13.86 13.38
CA GLN A 35 30.87 -13.69 12.05
C GLN A 35 30.33 -15.00 11.47
N ASP A 36 31.07 -16.11 11.60
CA ASP A 36 30.64 -17.41 11.06
C ASP A 36 29.39 -17.98 11.78
N GLU A 37 29.33 -17.81 13.11
CA GLU A 37 28.15 -18.22 13.89
C GLU A 37 26.94 -17.34 13.55
N ALA A 38 27.14 -16.04 13.36
CA ALA A 38 26.07 -15.13 12.94
C ALA A 38 25.54 -15.50 11.55
N LYS A 39 26.42 -15.83 10.59
CA LYS A 39 26.01 -16.28 9.24
C LYS A 39 25.18 -17.56 9.27
N GLN A 40 25.57 -18.54 10.09
CA GLN A 40 24.80 -19.77 10.23
C GLN A 40 23.38 -19.47 10.75
N LEU A 41 23.26 -18.66 11.80
CA LEU A 41 21.98 -18.27 12.37
C LEU A 41 21.11 -17.48 11.39
N TYR A 42 21.70 -16.64 10.55
CA TYR A 42 20.98 -15.90 9.51
C TYR A 42 20.42 -16.85 8.45
N ARG A 43 21.17 -17.87 8.04
CA ARG A 43 20.68 -18.91 7.12
C ARG A 43 19.53 -19.69 7.74
N GLU A 44 19.69 -20.18 8.95
CA GLU A 44 18.64 -20.89 9.68
C GLU A 44 17.38 -20.02 9.84
N PHE A 45 17.54 -18.74 10.16
CA PHE A 45 16.42 -17.80 10.24
C PHE A 45 15.68 -17.69 8.88
N ILE A 46 16.40 -17.46 7.78
CA ILE A 46 15.78 -17.34 6.45
C ILE A 46 15.14 -18.66 6.00
N ASP A 47 15.75 -19.80 6.29
CA ASP A 47 15.23 -21.11 5.88
C ASP A 47 13.96 -21.52 6.66
N THR A 48 13.79 -20.98 7.86
CA THR A 48 12.57 -21.21 8.66
C THR A 48 11.43 -20.26 8.30
N GLN A 49 11.69 -19.18 7.53
CA GLN A 49 10.64 -18.25 7.14
C GLN A 49 9.76 -18.84 6.04
N THR A 50 8.46 -18.90 6.29
CA THR A 50 7.44 -19.37 5.33
C THR A 50 6.72 -18.20 4.64
N SER A 51 7.02 -16.97 5.00
CA SER A 51 6.28 -15.78 4.62
C SER A 51 6.97 -14.97 3.53
N PHE A 52 6.98 -13.66 3.67
CA PHE A 52 7.46 -12.71 2.67
C PHE A 52 8.93 -12.36 2.83
N ILE A 53 9.58 -12.79 3.93
CA ILE A 53 11.01 -12.60 4.16
C ILE A 53 11.77 -13.49 3.18
N THR A 54 12.59 -12.89 2.32
CA THR A 54 13.27 -13.60 1.23
C THR A 54 14.78 -13.67 1.39
N ASN A 55 15.35 -12.67 2.05
CA ASN A 55 16.80 -12.56 2.23
C ASN A 55 17.14 -11.72 3.45
N LEU A 56 18.38 -11.88 3.90
CA LEU A 56 19.04 -11.05 4.88
C LEU A 56 20.44 -10.75 4.38
N TYR A 57 20.86 -9.49 4.50
CA TYR A 57 22.18 -9.07 4.09
C TYR A 57 22.72 -7.94 4.98
N LEU A 58 24.02 -7.70 4.89
CA LEU A 58 24.71 -6.61 5.55
C LEU A 58 25.21 -5.60 4.52
N GLU A 59 25.04 -4.32 4.81
CA GLU A 59 25.69 -3.21 4.12
C GLU A 59 26.82 -2.66 4.98
N ASP A 60 27.90 -2.21 4.34
CA ASP A 60 28.92 -1.41 4.99
C ASP A 60 28.41 0.01 5.30
N GLU A 61 29.26 0.85 5.90
CA GLU A 61 28.93 2.24 6.23
C GLU A 61 28.57 3.08 4.99
N GLN A 62 29.08 2.72 3.82
CA GLN A 62 28.83 3.37 2.54
C GLN A 62 27.56 2.87 1.85
N GLY A 63 26.87 1.89 2.44
CA GLY A 63 25.66 1.28 1.88
C GLY A 63 25.93 0.25 0.79
N LYS A 64 27.18 -0.25 0.70
CA LYS A 64 27.54 -1.33 -0.22
C LYS A 64 27.29 -2.67 0.45
N LEU A 65 26.68 -3.60 -0.30
CA LEU A 65 26.46 -4.97 0.16
C LEU A 65 27.80 -5.64 0.48
N SER A 66 27.97 -6.05 1.72
CA SER A 66 29.16 -6.71 2.23
C SER A 66 28.99 -8.21 2.40
N GLU A 67 27.79 -8.66 2.79
CA GLU A 67 27.42 -10.06 2.99
C GLU A 67 25.96 -10.27 2.69
N SER A 68 25.59 -11.46 2.19
CA SER A 68 24.19 -11.84 1.96
C SER A 68 24.01 -13.34 2.22
N VAL A 69 22.82 -13.71 2.70
CA VAL A 69 22.44 -15.12 2.85
C VAL A 69 22.17 -15.75 1.49
N LYS A 70 21.49 -15.03 0.60
CA LYS A 70 21.27 -15.43 -0.80
C LYS A 70 21.82 -14.35 -1.71
N ASP A 71 22.34 -14.74 -2.86
CA ASP A 71 22.82 -13.79 -3.85
C ASP A 71 21.71 -12.85 -4.30
N VAL A 72 22.01 -11.56 -4.27
CA VAL A 72 21.11 -10.49 -4.71
C VAL A 72 21.93 -9.34 -5.28
N GLN A 73 21.45 -8.76 -6.37
CA GLN A 73 22.02 -7.55 -6.97
C GLN A 73 20.95 -6.45 -6.97
N ILE A 74 21.15 -5.46 -6.12
CA ILE A 74 20.26 -4.31 -6.02
C ILE A 74 20.69 -3.25 -7.03
N VAL A 75 19.78 -2.84 -7.89
CA VAL A 75 20.02 -1.81 -8.92
C VAL A 75 19.45 -0.45 -8.57
N SER A 76 18.47 -0.40 -7.63
CA SER A 76 17.96 0.86 -7.11
C SER A 76 17.53 0.71 -5.67
N SER A 77 17.70 1.78 -4.88
CA SER A 77 17.30 1.86 -3.47
C SER A 77 16.72 3.26 -3.21
N GLN A 78 15.52 3.32 -2.68
CA GLN A 78 14.80 4.55 -2.36
C GLN A 78 14.33 4.50 -0.91
N LEU A 79 14.69 5.51 -0.11
CA LEU A 79 14.15 5.64 1.25
C LEU A 79 12.65 5.89 1.19
N LEU A 80 11.88 5.07 1.90
CA LEU A 80 10.44 5.26 2.11
C LEU A 80 10.18 5.94 3.46
N THR A 81 10.80 5.42 4.51
CA THR A 81 10.43 5.80 5.88
C THR A 81 11.61 5.65 6.82
N GLN A 82 11.87 6.68 7.63
CA GLN A 82 12.69 6.57 8.83
C GLN A 82 11.75 6.20 9.98
N SER A 83 11.78 4.92 10.41
CA SER A 83 10.86 4.42 11.43
C SER A 83 11.36 4.62 12.86
N SER A 84 12.65 4.86 13.05
CA SER A 84 13.27 5.28 14.31
C SER A 84 14.66 5.86 14.08
N ALA A 85 15.35 6.30 15.13
CA ALA A 85 16.74 6.77 15.02
C ALA A 85 17.71 5.73 14.41
N LYS A 86 17.40 4.44 14.51
CA LYS A 86 18.25 3.34 14.02
C LYS A 86 17.62 2.56 12.87
N ASN A 87 16.31 2.62 12.67
CA ASN A 87 15.58 1.81 11.71
C ASN A 87 15.05 2.66 10.57
N SER A 88 15.16 2.14 9.37
CA SER A 88 14.63 2.75 8.15
C SER A 88 14.10 1.68 7.21
N ILE A 89 13.16 2.05 6.35
CA ILE A 89 12.55 1.16 5.36
C ILE A 89 12.83 1.74 3.98
N TYR A 90 13.35 0.90 3.09
CA TYR A 90 13.66 1.25 1.72
C TYR A 90 12.81 0.43 0.75
N MET A 91 12.49 1.00 -0.38
CA MET A 91 12.09 0.25 -1.57
C MET A 91 13.31 -0.04 -2.40
N GLU A 92 13.57 -1.32 -2.66
CA GLU A 92 14.70 -1.75 -3.47
C GLU A 92 14.23 -2.58 -4.66
N LYS A 93 14.96 -2.48 -5.78
CA LYS A 93 14.75 -3.32 -6.95
C LYS A 93 16.01 -4.09 -7.27
N ASP A 94 15.84 -5.36 -7.63
CA ASP A 94 16.92 -6.18 -8.16
C ASP A 94 17.05 -6.05 -9.69
N THR A 95 18.02 -6.78 -10.24
CA THR A 95 18.29 -6.81 -11.69
C THR A 95 17.12 -7.35 -12.51
N ASP A 96 16.25 -8.17 -11.92
CA ASP A 96 15.07 -8.76 -12.56
C ASP A 96 13.85 -7.83 -12.47
N GLY A 97 14.03 -6.65 -11.85
CA GLY A 97 12.96 -5.67 -11.65
C GLY A 97 11.99 -6.01 -10.52
N LYS A 98 12.30 -7.01 -9.71
CA LYS A 98 11.49 -7.38 -8.56
C LYS A 98 11.65 -6.37 -7.44
N ILE A 99 10.54 -6.05 -6.77
CA ILE A 99 10.47 -4.98 -5.76
C ILE A 99 10.42 -5.60 -4.36
N TYR A 100 11.23 -5.01 -3.47
CA TYR A 100 11.32 -5.40 -2.08
C TYR A 100 11.13 -4.19 -1.16
N ASN A 101 10.48 -4.40 -0.02
CA ASN A 101 10.57 -3.51 1.11
C ASN A 101 11.69 -4.02 2.02
N VAL A 102 12.70 -3.21 2.23
CA VAL A 102 13.90 -3.61 2.99
C VAL A 102 13.94 -2.83 4.28
N TYR A 103 13.81 -3.54 5.38
CA TYR A 103 13.95 -3.01 6.73
C TYR A 103 15.43 -3.01 7.07
N LYS A 104 16.01 -1.84 7.33
CA LYS A 104 17.42 -1.65 7.64
C LYS A 104 17.60 -1.13 9.06
N ARG A 105 18.58 -1.70 9.78
CA ARG A 105 18.98 -1.24 11.12
C ARG A 105 20.46 -0.98 11.19
N VAL A 106 20.83 0.19 11.70
CA VAL A 106 22.22 0.57 11.94
C VAL A 106 22.77 -0.17 13.15
N LEU A 107 23.91 -0.85 12.99
CA LEU A 107 24.66 -1.55 14.01
C LEU A 107 25.62 -0.58 14.75
N LYS A 108 26.22 -1.02 15.86
CA LYS A 108 27.17 -0.20 16.64
C LYS A 108 28.43 0.19 15.87
N ASP A 109 28.84 -0.64 14.92
CA ASP A 109 30.02 -0.43 14.07
C ASP A 109 29.74 0.36 12.79
N GLY A 110 28.53 0.92 12.64
CA GLY A 110 28.11 1.70 11.48
C GLY A 110 27.56 0.90 10.30
N ARG A 111 27.80 -0.42 10.25
CA ARG A 111 27.18 -1.30 9.25
C ARG A 111 25.65 -1.30 9.44
N LYS A 112 24.95 -1.80 8.43
CA LYS A 112 23.50 -2.01 8.50
C LYS A 112 23.16 -3.47 8.26
N ILE A 113 22.27 -4.01 9.09
CA ILE A 113 21.61 -5.28 8.83
C ILE A 113 20.29 -5.01 8.13
N CYS A 114 20.02 -5.76 7.06
CA CYS A 114 18.95 -5.52 6.11
C CYS A 114 18.08 -6.76 5.97
N LEU A 115 16.80 -6.65 6.30
CA LEU A 115 15.81 -7.71 6.16
C LEU A 115 14.95 -7.43 4.94
N MET A 116 15.00 -8.31 3.94
CA MET A 116 14.37 -8.14 2.63
C MET A 116 13.01 -8.83 2.57
N ILE A 117 11.97 -8.07 2.32
CA ILE A 117 10.58 -8.51 2.21
C ILE A 117 10.13 -8.44 0.75
N ASP A 118 9.62 -9.54 0.19
CA ASP A 118 8.99 -9.58 -1.14
C ASP A 118 7.72 -8.70 -1.12
N ALA A 119 7.84 -7.47 -1.57
CA ALA A 119 6.78 -6.48 -1.49
C ALA A 119 5.57 -6.84 -2.37
N GLU A 120 5.80 -7.52 -3.50
CA GLU A 120 4.74 -7.93 -4.41
C GLU A 120 3.89 -9.05 -3.80
N LYS A 121 4.55 -10.09 -3.27
CA LYS A 121 3.84 -11.18 -2.58
C LYS A 121 3.11 -10.68 -1.35
N TYR A 122 3.73 -9.77 -0.58
CA TYR A 122 3.09 -9.16 0.57
C TYR A 122 1.83 -8.38 0.16
N TYR A 123 1.93 -7.54 -0.88
CA TYR A 123 0.78 -6.81 -1.40
C TYR A 123 -0.33 -7.74 -1.88
N GLN A 124 -0.02 -8.78 -2.66
CA GLN A 124 -1.02 -9.75 -3.13
C GLN A 124 -1.73 -10.46 -1.96
N LYS A 125 -1.00 -10.79 -0.91
CA LYS A 125 -1.60 -11.38 0.29
C LYS A 125 -2.49 -10.36 1.02
N LEU A 126 -2.02 -9.11 1.13
CA LEU A 126 -2.75 -8.03 1.79
C LEU A 126 -4.13 -7.81 1.16
N ILE A 127 -4.21 -7.83 -0.17
CA ILE A 127 -5.46 -7.60 -0.92
C ILE A 127 -6.27 -8.86 -1.18
N SER A 128 -5.75 -10.04 -0.83
CA SER A 128 -6.43 -11.32 -1.08
C SER A 128 -7.81 -11.36 -0.43
N GLY A 129 -8.84 -11.65 -1.24
CA GLY A 129 -10.23 -11.69 -0.80
C GLY A 129 -10.89 -10.32 -0.56
N ILE A 130 -10.20 -9.22 -0.87
CA ILE A 130 -10.79 -7.88 -0.79
C ILE A 130 -11.34 -7.48 -2.14
N HIS A 131 -12.65 -7.21 -2.16
CA HIS A 131 -13.35 -6.68 -3.34
C HIS A 131 -13.92 -5.30 -3.02
N ILE A 132 -13.58 -4.31 -3.84
CA ILE A 132 -14.04 -2.93 -3.69
C ILE A 132 -14.74 -2.51 -4.99
N GLY A 133 -16.08 -2.68 -5.04
CA GLY A 133 -16.84 -2.45 -6.27
C GLY A 133 -16.27 -3.23 -7.47
N THR A 134 -16.48 -2.71 -8.66
CA THR A 134 -16.00 -3.33 -9.91
C THR A 134 -14.55 -2.99 -10.21
N ASN A 135 -14.16 -1.73 -9.98
CA ASN A 135 -12.85 -1.19 -10.38
C ASN A 135 -12.04 -0.61 -9.21
N GLY A 136 -12.50 -0.84 -7.97
CA GLY A 136 -11.81 -0.33 -6.80
C GLY A 136 -10.54 -1.11 -6.49
N TYR A 137 -9.63 -0.48 -5.75
CA TYR A 137 -8.33 -1.05 -5.41
C TYR A 137 -7.79 -0.52 -4.08
N ILE A 138 -6.78 -1.21 -3.56
CA ILE A 138 -6.01 -0.79 -2.39
C ILE A 138 -4.72 -0.12 -2.86
N VAL A 139 -4.37 0.98 -2.22
CA VAL A 139 -3.08 1.66 -2.39
C VAL A 139 -2.49 1.98 -1.03
N VAL A 140 -1.18 1.80 -0.90
CA VAL A 140 -0.41 2.18 0.30
C VAL A 140 0.56 3.29 -0.08
N LYS A 141 0.65 4.31 0.78
CA LYS A 141 1.56 5.44 0.62
C LYS A 141 2.35 5.67 1.91
N ASP A 142 3.54 6.22 1.81
CA ASP A 142 4.26 6.73 2.97
C ASP A 142 3.66 8.04 3.50
N ALA A 143 4.25 8.57 4.56
CA ALA A 143 3.82 9.83 5.19
C ALA A 143 3.92 11.04 4.25
N GLU A 144 4.78 11.01 3.25
CA GLU A 144 4.98 12.08 2.27
C GLU A 144 4.06 11.94 1.03
N GLY A 145 3.36 10.82 0.91
CA GLY A 145 2.48 10.52 -0.21
C GLY A 145 3.17 9.82 -1.37
N THR A 146 4.31 9.17 -1.14
CA THR A 146 4.95 8.29 -2.12
C THR A 146 4.21 6.95 -2.14
N ILE A 147 3.94 6.43 -3.30
CA ILE A 147 3.26 5.14 -3.47
C ILE A 147 4.21 4.00 -3.09
N ILE A 148 3.86 3.24 -2.05
CA ILE A 148 4.60 2.05 -1.61
C ILE A 148 4.07 0.81 -2.32
N MET A 149 2.73 0.70 -2.42
CA MET A 149 2.05 -0.44 -3.04
C MET A 149 0.85 0.04 -3.84
N HIS A 150 0.69 -0.51 -5.04
CA HIS A 150 -0.38 -0.18 -5.98
C HIS A 150 -0.62 -1.37 -6.93
N PRO A 151 -1.83 -1.58 -7.50
CA PRO A 151 -2.04 -2.65 -8.48
C PRO A 151 -1.10 -2.60 -9.69
N LYS A 152 -0.74 -1.40 -10.13
CA LYS A 152 0.29 -1.18 -11.16
C LYS A 152 1.65 -0.96 -10.52
N LYS A 153 2.61 -1.85 -10.80
CA LYS A 153 3.98 -1.77 -10.29
C LYS A 153 4.73 -0.50 -10.72
N GLU A 154 4.41 0.02 -11.90
CA GLU A 154 5.01 1.24 -12.46
C GLU A 154 4.72 2.46 -11.58
N GLN A 155 3.69 2.39 -10.73
CA GLN A 155 3.35 3.46 -9.79
C GLN A 155 4.18 3.41 -8.49
N TRP A 156 4.84 2.29 -8.20
CA TRP A 156 5.58 2.12 -6.95
C TRP A 156 6.82 3.03 -6.93
N GLY A 157 7.02 3.70 -5.81
CA GLY A 157 8.10 4.67 -5.61
C GLY A 157 7.79 6.07 -6.16
N ILE A 158 6.62 6.30 -6.77
CA ILE A 158 6.27 7.60 -7.33
C ILE A 158 5.58 8.46 -6.26
N PRO A 159 6.09 9.68 -5.97
CA PRO A 159 5.35 10.67 -5.19
C PRO A 159 4.07 11.06 -5.94
N VAL A 160 2.89 10.86 -5.30
CA VAL A 160 1.58 11.00 -5.96
C VAL A 160 1.42 12.34 -6.68
N ILE A 161 1.77 13.44 -6.05
CA ILE A 161 1.59 14.77 -6.65
C ILE A 161 2.77 15.14 -7.55
N ALA A 162 3.99 15.18 -7.00
CA ALA A 162 5.16 15.66 -7.73
C ALA A 162 5.50 14.78 -8.95
N GLY A 163 5.40 13.44 -8.80
CA GLY A 163 5.65 12.52 -9.90
C GLY A 163 4.64 12.65 -11.02
N ARG A 164 3.36 12.83 -10.69
CA ARG A 164 2.30 13.00 -11.69
C ARG A 164 2.33 14.35 -12.37
N LYS A 165 2.60 15.44 -11.64
CA LYS A 165 2.82 16.76 -12.26
C LYS A 165 3.97 16.75 -13.26
N LYS A 166 5.01 15.96 -12.99
CA LYS A 166 6.14 15.80 -13.93
C LYS A 166 5.73 15.05 -15.21
N MET A 167 4.88 14.02 -15.08
CA MET A 167 4.42 13.22 -16.23
C MET A 167 3.30 13.90 -17.02
N TYR A 168 2.40 14.60 -16.33
CA TYR A 168 1.17 15.20 -16.89
C TYR A 168 0.97 16.61 -16.32
N PRO A 169 1.79 17.62 -16.75
CA PRO A 169 1.81 18.95 -16.14
C PRO A 169 0.51 19.74 -16.29
N ASP A 170 -0.27 19.46 -17.33
CA ASP A 170 -1.48 20.22 -17.67
C ASP A 170 -2.74 19.76 -16.94
N LEU A 171 -2.64 18.73 -16.09
CA LEU A 171 -3.78 18.20 -15.36
C LEU A 171 -4.02 18.97 -14.03
N ASP A 172 -5.29 19.09 -13.66
CA ASP A 172 -5.69 19.69 -12.37
C ASP A 172 -5.55 18.69 -11.24
N TYR A 173 -4.65 18.96 -10.30
CA TYR A 173 -4.39 18.12 -9.13
C TYR A 173 -4.97 18.66 -7.83
N SER A 174 -5.63 19.83 -7.83
CA SER A 174 -6.10 20.52 -6.61
C SER A 174 -6.91 19.62 -5.67
N SER A 175 -7.82 18.83 -6.25
CA SER A 175 -8.66 17.90 -5.49
C SER A 175 -7.87 16.72 -4.91
N LEU A 176 -6.91 16.21 -5.67
CA LEU A 176 -6.02 15.12 -5.24
C LEU A 176 -5.03 15.60 -4.17
N GLU A 177 -4.50 16.81 -4.30
CA GLU A 177 -3.63 17.46 -3.31
C GLU A 177 -4.35 17.57 -1.97
N LYS A 178 -5.58 18.07 -1.96
CA LYS A 178 -6.39 18.15 -0.75
C LYS A 178 -6.58 16.80 -0.08
N MET A 179 -6.87 15.76 -0.86
CA MET A 179 -7.00 14.40 -0.32
C MET A 179 -5.69 13.89 0.30
N ILE A 180 -4.54 14.13 -0.33
CA ILE A 180 -3.22 13.78 0.22
C ILE A 180 -2.94 14.55 1.50
N GLU A 181 -3.22 15.86 1.55
CA GLU A 181 -3.06 16.66 2.76
C GLU A 181 -3.97 16.18 3.92
N ASP A 182 -5.18 15.71 3.64
CA ASP A 182 -6.05 15.11 4.65
C ASP A 182 -5.45 13.80 5.20
N GLN A 183 -4.85 12.98 4.35
CA GLN A 183 -4.18 11.74 4.74
C GLN A 183 -2.93 11.99 5.62
N LYS A 184 -2.18 13.07 5.37
CA LYS A 184 -1.01 13.47 6.17
C LYS A 184 -1.36 13.84 7.61
N LYS A 185 -2.61 14.14 7.92
CA LYS A 185 -3.07 14.43 9.30
C LYS A 185 -3.04 13.22 10.24
N ARG A 186 -2.64 12.05 9.75
CA ARG A 186 -2.53 10.81 10.51
C ARG A 186 -3.83 10.41 11.20
N LYS A 187 -4.95 10.62 10.50
CA LYS A 187 -6.29 10.23 10.95
C LYS A 187 -6.96 9.41 9.87
N GLU A 188 -7.82 8.49 10.30
CA GLU A 188 -8.69 7.81 9.35
C GLU A 188 -9.75 8.77 8.80
N GLY A 189 -10.24 8.48 7.60
CA GLY A 189 -11.26 9.31 6.98
C GLY A 189 -11.73 8.80 5.64
N ILE A 190 -12.64 9.57 5.07
CA ILE A 190 -13.15 9.37 3.71
C ILE A 190 -13.02 10.69 2.99
N SER A 191 -12.42 10.67 1.80
CA SER A 191 -12.29 11.83 0.92
C SER A 191 -12.95 11.57 -0.42
N HIS A 192 -13.65 12.59 -0.91
CA HIS A 192 -14.16 12.64 -2.27
C HIS A 192 -13.26 13.57 -3.07
N TYR A 193 -12.78 13.10 -4.22
CA TYR A 193 -11.84 13.86 -5.03
C TYR A 193 -11.97 13.49 -6.51
N TYR A 194 -11.47 14.35 -7.38
CA TYR A 194 -11.35 14.05 -8.80
C TYR A 194 -9.92 13.63 -9.13
N SER A 195 -9.81 12.58 -9.92
CA SER A 195 -8.53 12.07 -10.39
C SER A 195 -8.71 11.34 -11.72
N TYR A 196 -7.62 10.86 -12.24
CA TYR A 196 -7.59 10.06 -13.45
C TYR A 196 -7.44 8.58 -13.09
N TRP A 197 -7.95 7.69 -13.95
CA TRP A 197 -7.67 6.28 -13.80
C TRP A 197 -6.22 6.00 -14.19
N TRP A 198 -5.34 5.94 -13.20
CA TRP A 198 -3.94 5.58 -13.43
C TRP A 198 -3.75 4.11 -13.84
N THR A 199 -4.77 3.29 -13.70
CA THR A 199 -4.83 1.93 -14.22
C THR A 199 -5.28 1.88 -15.68
N ASN A 200 -5.92 2.94 -16.19
CA ASN A 200 -6.33 3.10 -17.58
C ASN A 200 -6.20 4.58 -17.96
N GLU A 201 -5.14 4.91 -18.71
CA GLU A 201 -4.81 6.28 -19.10
C GLU A 201 -5.80 6.86 -20.13
N GLU A 202 -6.59 6.02 -20.79
CA GLU A 202 -7.60 6.45 -21.76
C GLU A 202 -8.88 6.98 -21.11
N ARG A 203 -9.07 6.76 -19.80
CA ARG A 203 -10.25 7.25 -19.10
C ARG A 203 -10.12 8.72 -18.74
N PRO A 204 -11.22 9.49 -18.89
CA PRO A 204 -11.26 10.89 -18.47
C PRO A 204 -11.15 11.00 -16.93
N ARG A 205 -10.95 12.21 -16.45
CA ARG A 205 -11.02 12.55 -15.03
C ARG A 205 -12.33 12.03 -14.43
N VAL A 206 -12.22 11.24 -13.37
CA VAL A 206 -13.35 10.63 -12.67
C VAL A 206 -13.41 11.08 -11.22
N GLN A 207 -14.62 11.13 -10.68
CA GLN A 207 -14.81 11.32 -9.24
C GLN A 207 -14.52 10.00 -8.52
N LYS A 208 -13.69 10.08 -7.49
CA LYS A 208 -13.30 8.94 -6.66
C LYS A 208 -13.64 9.15 -5.21
N ILE A 209 -13.86 8.04 -4.52
CA ILE A 209 -13.97 7.97 -3.08
C ILE A 209 -12.77 7.18 -2.57
N SER A 210 -12.07 7.74 -1.58
CA SER A 210 -11.00 7.07 -0.86
C SER A 210 -11.35 6.98 0.61
N ALA A 211 -11.54 5.78 1.13
CA ALA A 211 -11.49 5.55 2.55
C ALA A 211 -10.03 5.22 2.91
N TYR A 212 -9.52 5.76 4.02
CA TYR A 212 -8.13 5.58 4.39
C TYR A 212 -7.93 5.50 5.90
N SER A 213 -6.89 4.78 6.29
CA SER A 213 -6.47 4.63 7.69
C SER A 213 -4.93 4.73 7.79
N PRO A 214 -4.40 5.40 8.84
CA PRO A 214 -2.97 5.44 9.08
C PRO A 214 -2.48 4.09 9.59
N VAL A 215 -1.33 3.66 9.13
CA VAL A 215 -0.59 2.45 9.56
C VAL A 215 0.58 2.91 10.40
N GLN A 216 0.65 2.52 11.66
CA GLN A 216 1.79 2.86 12.52
C GLN A 216 3.05 2.14 12.04
N ILE A 217 4.14 2.87 11.84
CA ILE A 217 5.46 2.35 11.42
C ILE A 217 6.53 2.99 12.31
N GLY A 218 6.82 2.36 13.43
CA GLY A 218 7.71 2.94 14.45
C GLY A 218 7.26 4.35 14.87
N ASP A 219 8.15 5.35 14.72
CA ASP A 219 7.85 6.77 15.00
C ASP A 219 7.11 7.47 13.86
N SER A 220 7.02 6.83 12.68
CA SER A 220 6.38 7.33 11.47
C SER A 220 5.06 6.63 11.19
N PHE A 221 4.48 6.84 10.01
CA PHE A 221 3.27 6.15 9.57
C PHE A 221 3.23 6.01 8.05
N TRP A 222 2.47 5.03 7.60
CA TRP A 222 1.99 4.92 6.22
C TRP A 222 0.49 5.17 6.17
N VAL A 223 -0.08 5.19 4.99
CA VAL A 223 -1.53 5.32 4.78
C VAL A 223 -1.99 4.24 3.83
N VAL A 224 -2.84 3.35 4.32
CA VAL A 224 -3.57 2.39 3.49
C VAL A 224 -4.90 2.99 3.08
N SER A 225 -5.22 2.91 1.79
CA SER A 225 -6.44 3.50 1.22
C SER A 225 -7.16 2.49 0.34
N ALA A 226 -8.47 2.40 0.52
CA ALA A 226 -9.40 1.74 -0.39
C ALA A 226 -10.02 2.80 -1.30
N VAL A 227 -9.82 2.66 -2.60
CA VAL A 227 -10.23 3.64 -3.61
C VAL A 227 -11.26 3.02 -4.54
N ILE A 228 -12.32 3.75 -4.85
CA ILE A 228 -13.38 3.33 -5.78
C ILE A 228 -13.84 4.54 -6.61
N ASP A 229 -14.34 4.30 -7.80
CA ASP A 229 -15.05 5.31 -8.57
C ASP A 229 -16.42 5.59 -7.95
N TYR A 230 -16.82 6.85 -7.98
CA TYR A 230 -18.14 7.25 -7.50
C TYR A 230 -19.25 6.53 -8.28
N ASP A 231 -19.08 6.39 -9.58
CA ASP A 231 -20.09 5.76 -10.45
C ASP A 231 -20.29 4.28 -10.13
N ASP A 232 -19.24 3.55 -9.75
CA ASP A 232 -19.33 2.15 -9.30
C ASP A 232 -20.26 1.97 -8.07
N LEU A 233 -20.41 2.99 -7.26
CA LEU A 233 -21.37 2.99 -6.14
C LEU A 233 -22.73 3.50 -6.55
N TYR A 234 -22.80 4.52 -7.39
CA TYR A 234 -24.03 5.22 -7.72
C TYR A 234 -24.87 4.47 -8.75
N GLU A 235 -24.27 3.90 -9.79
CA GLU A 235 -24.99 3.22 -10.87
C GLU A 235 -25.92 2.09 -10.37
N PRO A 236 -25.48 1.14 -9.51
CA PRO A 236 -26.37 0.09 -9.02
C PRO A 236 -27.56 0.64 -8.20
N ILE A 237 -27.32 1.73 -7.44
CA ILE A 237 -28.37 2.39 -6.64
C ILE A 237 -29.36 3.09 -7.56
N ALA A 238 -28.88 3.82 -8.56
CA ALA A 238 -29.73 4.51 -9.54
C ALA A 238 -30.58 3.53 -10.36
N GLU A 239 -29.98 2.44 -10.83
CA GLU A 239 -30.73 1.37 -11.51
C GLU A 239 -31.78 0.72 -10.63
N GLY A 240 -31.44 0.40 -9.37
CA GLY A 240 -32.38 -0.16 -8.41
C GLY A 240 -33.53 0.79 -8.13
N PHE A 241 -33.25 2.06 -7.95
CA PHE A 241 -34.27 3.10 -7.76
C PHE A 241 -35.18 3.24 -8.98
N LEU A 242 -34.61 3.29 -10.19
CA LEU A 242 -35.40 3.38 -11.42
C LEU A 242 -36.35 2.17 -11.58
N LYS A 243 -35.84 0.95 -11.33
CA LYS A 243 -36.64 -0.27 -11.35
C LYS A 243 -37.82 -0.18 -10.35
N MET A 244 -37.54 0.29 -9.14
CA MET A 244 -38.58 0.48 -8.11
C MET A 244 -39.63 1.50 -8.53
N VAL A 245 -39.24 2.63 -9.12
CA VAL A 245 -40.16 3.65 -9.67
C VAL A 245 -41.02 3.06 -10.79
N CYS A 246 -40.45 2.30 -11.72
CA CYS A 246 -41.18 1.64 -12.80
C CYS A 246 -42.20 0.65 -12.28
N ILE A 247 -41.86 -0.15 -11.27
CA ILE A 247 -42.79 -1.08 -10.62
C ILE A 247 -43.94 -0.31 -9.97
N PHE A 248 -43.62 0.74 -9.23
CA PHE A 248 -44.63 1.55 -8.56
C PHE A 248 -45.62 2.22 -9.53
N VAL A 249 -45.11 2.80 -10.61
CA VAL A 249 -45.91 3.37 -11.71
C VAL A 249 -46.78 2.29 -12.34
N GLY A 250 -46.24 1.09 -12.61
CA GLY A 250 -46.99 -0.04 -13.14
C GLY A 250 -48.16 -0.46 -12.23
N ILE A 251 -47.97 -0.52 -10.93
CA ILE A 251 -49.01 -0.82 -9.93
C ILE A 251 -50.09 0.26 -9.95
N LEU A 252 -49.74 1.52 -9.98
CA LEU A 252 -50.71 2.63 -10.04
C LEU A 252 -51.53 2.59 -11.32
N LEU A 253 -50.91 2.31 -12.45
CA LEU A 253 -51.64 2.18 -13.73
C LEU A 253 -52.59 0.98 -13.70
N ALA A 254 -52.18 -0.17 -13.20
CA ALA A 254 -53.01 -1.35 -13.07
C ALA A 254 -54.20 -1.08 -12.12
N ALA A 255 -53.97 -0.43 -11.00
CA ALA A 255 -55.01 -0.03 -10.06
C ALA A 255 -56.02 0.96 -10.72
N GLY A 256 -55.53 1.95 -11.46
CA GLY A 256 -56.35 2.89 -12.21
C GLY A 256 -57.22 2.20 -13.26
N ILE A 257 -56.69 1.26 -14.00
CA ILE A 257 -57.41 0.46 -14.99
C ILE A 257 -58.51 -0.38 -14.28
N ALA A 258 -58.17 -1.02 -13.17
CA ALA A 258 -59.12 -1.80 -12.39
C ALA A 258 -60.31 -0.96 -11.90
N VAL A 259 -60.06 0.25 -11.42
CA VAL A 259 -61.14 1.19 -11.03
C VAL A 259 -62.04 1.56 -12.20
N VAL A 260 -61.44 1.77 -13.39
CA VAL A 260 -62.25 2.13 -14.61
C VAL A 260 -63.07 0.94 -15.13
N LEU A 261 -62.58 -0.28 -14.99
CA LEU A 261 -63.24 -1.47 -15.54
C LEU A 261 -64.25 -2.10 -14.57
N PHE A 262 -64.14 -1.89 -13.29
CA PHE A 262 -64.93 -2.56 -12.24
C PHE A 262 -65.65 -1.59 -11.28
N GLY A 263 -65.39 -0.30 -11.37
CA GLY A 263 -66.09 0.79 -10.65
C GLY A 263 -67.11 1.45 -11.54
#